data_9cbac8a0f80563b848905a0495a29f09
#
_entry.id   9cbac8a0f80563b848905a0495a29f09
#
_cell.length_a   1.000
_cell.length_b   1.000
_cell.length_c   1.000
_cell.angle_alpha   90.00
_cell.angle_beta   90.00
_cell.angle_gamma   90.00
#
_symmetry.space_group_name_H-M   'P 1'
#
loop_
_entity.id
_entity.type
_entity.pdbx_description
1 polymer ?
#
loop_
_entity_poly.entity_id
_entity_poly.type
_entity_poly.pdbx_seq_one_letter_code
_entity_poly.pdbx_strand_id
1 'polypeptide(L)'
;MSSEAFETITLEGILAPKNLYQALLKVEANKGSAGVDGMGTGELRKYFLEHPGELTDKIRKGEYKPSPIKRVYIPKDNGEQRPLGIPTVIDRFVQQAVTLVLSREYEKVFRDMSYGFRPNRDCRMAVRKAMEHIKDGYVWVVDLDLRKFFDTVNHSKLIQLLSERIKDGRVISLIHKFLRAQISEDGKVGKPNTIGTPQGGVISPLLANVLLNELDQKVEDKGIRAVRYADDAMFFARSRKAAQRILAWVSNFIEKKLILKVNQEKTKTLRVGSPEVQFNDMEPLCSQRDRGSKM
;
A
#
# COMPACT_ATOMS: atom_id res chain seq x y z
N MET A 1 -9.89 22.54 1.42
CA MET A 1 -10.97 21.90 0.64
C MET A 1 -11.46 20.73 1.46
N SER A 2 -12.75 20.66 1.79
CA SER A 2 -13.34 19.49 2.47
C SER A 2 -13.20 18.28 1.53
N SER A 3 -12.68 17.18 2.04
CA SER A 3 -12.60 15.94 1.27
C SER A 3 -14.05 15.46 1.03
N GLU A 4 -14.41 15.32 -0.24
CA GLU A 4 -15.73 14.80 -0.62
C GLU A 4 -15.88 13.36 -0.09
N ALA A 5 -16.99 13.09 0.59
CA ALA A 5 -17.23 11.79 1.21
C ALA A 5 -17.57 10.73 0.13
N PHE A 6 -17.11 9.51 0.34
CA PHE A 6 -17.47 8.35 -0.48
C PHE A 6 -18.73 7.67 0.08
N GLU A 7 -19.89 8.10 -0.33
CA GLU A 7 -21.17 7.52 0.13
C GLU A 7 -21.37 6.07 -0.27
N THR A 8 -20.67 5.63 -1.33
CA THR A 8 -20.73 4.26 -1.86
C THR A 8 -19.93 3.24 -1.05
N ILE A 9 -19.03 3.66 -0.15
CA ILE A 9 -18.26 2.77 0.71
C ILE A 9 -19.06 2.44 1.97
N THR A 10 -19.83 1.36 1.90
CA THR A 10 -20.63 0.84 3.02
C THR A 10 -20.29 -0.62 3.29
N LEU A 11 -20.58 -1.08 4.51
CA LEU A 11 -20.40 -2.48 4.86
C LEU A 11 -21.29 -3.39 4.00
N GLU A 12 -22.51 -2.97 3.68
CA GLU A 12 -23.44 -3.69 2.80
C GLU A 12 -22.87 -3.81 1.38
N GLY A 13 -22.25 -2.76 0.84
CA GLY A 13 -21.58 -2.78 -0.45
C GLY A 13 -20.39 -3.75 -0.47
N ILE A 14 -19.62 -3.81 0.61
CA ILE A 14 -18.50 -4.76 0.77
C ILE A 14 -19.03 -6.19 0.82
N LEU A 15 -20.10 -6.44 1.58
CA LEU A 15 -20.71 -7.76 1.76
C LEU A 15 -21.72 -8.14 0.66
N ALA A 16 -21.89 -7.32 -0.36
CA ALA A 16 -22.76 -7.63 -1.49
C ALA A 16 -22.30 -8.92 -2.19
N PRO A 17 -23.21 -9.86 -2.57
CA PRO A 17 -22.86 -11.16 -3.16
C PRO A 17 -21.93 -11.05 -4.36
N LYS A 18 -22.18 -10.09 -5.25
CA LYS A 18 -21.34 -9.82 -6.43
C LYS A 18 -19.90 -9.44 -6.03
N ASN A 19 -19.73 -8.61 -5.00
CA ASN A 19 -18.41 -8.19 -4.53
C ASN A 19 -17.66 -9.35 -3.85
N LEU A 20 -18.35 -10.12 -3.02
CA LEU A 20 -17.79 -11.30 -2.36
C LEU A 20 -17.36 -12.35 -3.39
N TYR A 21 -18.17 -12.59 -4.43
CA TYR A 21 -17.80 -13.51 -5.50
C TYR A 21 -16.53 -13.05 -6.25
N GLN A 22 -16.39 -11.76 -6.54
CA GLN A 22 -15.19 -11.24 -7.16
C GLN A 22 -13.96 -11.34 -6.24
N ALA A 23 -14.14 -11.13 -4.93
CA ALA A 23 -13.09 -11.32 -3.94
C ALA A 23 -12.62 -12.78 -3.89
N LEU A 24 -13.56 -13.73 -3.91
CA LEU A 24 -13.27 -15.16 -3.96
C LEU A 24 -12.40 -15.53 -5.16
N LEU A 25 -12.82 -15.11 -6.36
CA LEU A 25 -12.08 -15.38 -7.60
C LEU A 25 -10.65 -14.84 -7.55
N LYS A 26 -10.46 -13.63 -7.01
CA LYS A 26 -9.13 -13.02 -6.91
C LYS A 26 -8.23 -13.75 -5.91
N VAL A 27 -8.77 -14.19 -4.77
CA VAL A 27 -7.99 -14.94 -3.77
C VAL A 27 -7.60 -16.32 -4.32
N GLU A 28 -8.49 -17.01 -5.01
CA GLU A 28 -8.18 -18.29 -5.65
C GLU A 28 -7.12 -18.15 -6.75
N ALA A 29 -7.26 -17.13 -7.61
CA ALA A 29 -6.32 -16.87 -8.70
C ALA A 29 -4.89 -16.56 -8.22
N ASN A 30 -4.76 -15.94 -7.04
CA ASN A 30 -3.46 -15.58 -6.49
C ASN A 30 -2.64 -16.78 -5.96
N LYS A 31 -3.27 -17.93 -5.69
CA LYS A 31 -2.60 -19.19 -5.23
C LYS A 31 -1.56 -19.00 -4.11
N GLY A 32 -1.77 -18.01 -3.24
CA GLY A 32 -0.81 -17.68 -2.18
C GLY A 32 -0.75 -18.75 -1.07
N SER A 33 0.36 -18.78 -0.35
CA SER A 33 0.62 -19.73 0.74
C SER A 33 -0.42 -19.66 1.86
N ALA A 34 -0.58 -20.77 2.60
CA ALA A 34 -1.47 -20.87 3.75
C ALA A 34 -1.01 -19.96 4.91
N GLY A 35 -1.96 -19.45 5.69
CA GLY A 35 -1.70 -18.70 6.92
C GLY A 35 -1.32 -19.61 8.11
N VAL A 36 -1.63 -19.16 9.33
CA VAL A 36 -1.39 -19.92 10.57
C VAL A 36 -2.29 -21.16 10.70
N ASP A 37 -3.43 -21.15 10.03
CA ASP A 37 -4.44 -22.22 10.04
C ASP A 37 -4.13 -23.37 9.06
N GLY A 38 -3.13 -23.19 8.18
CA GLY A 38 -2.77 -24.18 7.17
C GLY A 38 -3.75 -24.27 5.99
N MET A 39 -4.84 -23.50 5.97
CA MET A 39 -5.86 -23.55 4.92
C MET A 39 -5.31 -22.98 3.60
N GLY A 40 -5.44 -23.75 2.52
CA GLY A 40 -5.08 -23.32 1.16
C GLY A 40 -6.19 -22.53 0.46
N THR A 41 -5.82 -21.78 -0.60
CA THR A 41 -6.80 -21.00 -1.38
C THR A 41 -7.87 -21.85 -2.05
N GLY A 42 -7.55 -23.10 -2.44
CA GLY A 42 -8.49 -24.03 -3.06
C GLY A 42 -9.58 -24.57 -2.12
N GLU A 43 -9.40 -24.40 -0.80
CA GLU A 43 -10.36 -24.87 0.21
C GLU A 43 -11.42 -23.83 0.55
N LEU A 44 -11.28 -22.59 0.06
CA LEU A 44 -12.15 -21.47 0.41
C LEU A 44 -13.60 -21.69 -0.01
N ARG A 45 -13.85 -22.29 -1.19
CA ARG A 45 -15.22 -22.62 -1.65
C ARG A 45 -15.88 -23.67 -0.76
N LYS A 46 -15.14 -24.72 -0.39
CA LYS A 46 -15.62 -25.77 0.50
C LYS A 46 -16.01 -25.17 1.85
N TYR A 47 -15.15 -24.32 2.40
CA TYR A 47 -15.42 -23.61 3.64
C TYR A 47 -16.75 -22.84 3.60
N PHE A 48 -17.05 -22.08 2.54
CA PHE A 48 -18.31 -21.34 2.43
C PHE A 48 -19.54 -22.23 2.21
N LEU A 49 -19.37 -23.41 1.62
CA LEU A 49 -20.48 -24.39 1.50
C LEU A 49 -20.80 -25.04 2.85
N GLU A 50 -19.79 -25.26 3.68
CA GLU A 50 -19.94 -25.85 5.02
C GLU A 50 -20.40 -24.81 6.07
N HIS A 51 -20.11 -23.52 5.86
CA HIS A 51 -20.41 -22.41 6.76
C HIS A 51 -21.20 -21.28 6.07
N PRO A 52 -22.40 -21.54 5.54
CA PRO A 52 -23.15 -20.56 4.77
C PRO A 52 -23.54 -19.36 5.62
N GLY A 53 -23.13 -18.17 5.22
CA GLY A 53 -23.49 -16.91 5.88
C GLY A 53 -22.75 -16.59 7.18
N GLU A 54 -22.10 -17.55 7.83
CA GLU A 54 -21.49 -17.38 9.15
C GLU A 54 -20.46 -16.22 9.20
N LEU A 55 -19.57 -16.14 8.20
CA LEU A 55 -18.55 -15.09 8.12
C LEU A 55 -19.19 -13.72 7.96
N THR A 56 -20.16 -13.58 7.05
CA THR A 56 -20.82 -12.30 6.78
C THR A 56 -21.63 -11.82 7.98
N ASP A 57 -22.25 -12.72 8.72
CA ASP A 57 -23.00 -12.41 9.93
C ASP A 57 -22.07 -11.96 11.06
N LYS A 58 -20.94 -12.63 11.27
CA LYS A 58 -19.91 -12.18 12.22
C LYS A 58 -19.39 -10.78 11.86
N ILE A 59 -19.20 -10.48 10.55
CA ILE A 59 -18.75 -9.16 10.14
C ILE A 59 -19.84 -8.11 10.41
N ARG A 60 -21.11 -8.36 10.05
CA ARG A 60 -22.24 -7.44 10.32
C ARG A 60 -22.41 -7.13 11.80
N LYS A 61 -22.30 -8.15 12.66
CA LYS A 61 -22.37 -8.00 14.12
C LYS A 61 -21.13 -7.36 14.74
N GLY A 62 -20.07 -7.12 13.97
CA GLY A 62 -18.81 -6.60 14.49
C GLY A 62 -17.99 -7.62 15.29
N GLU A 63 -18.37 -8.88 15.28
CA GLU A 63 -17.74 -9.99 16.03
C GLU A 63 -16.52 -10.57 15.31
N TYR A 64 -16.39 -10.31 14.00
CA TYR A 64 -15.24 -10.79 13.22
C TYR A 64 -13.92 -10.23 13.78
N LYS A 65 -12.97 -11.15 13.98
CA LYS A 65 -11.61 -10.85 14.43
C LYS A 65 -10.64 -11.53 13.45
N PRO A 66 -9.72 -10.77 12.83
CA PRO A 66 -8.67 -11.36 12.00
C PRO A 66 -7.82 -12.35 12.81
N SER A 67 -7.43 -13.43 12.17
CA SER A 67 -6.49 -14.40 12.72
C SER A 67 -5.09 -13.81 12.83
N PRO A 68 -4.20 -14.39 13.65
CA PRO A 68 -2.80 -13.98 13.65
C PRO A 68 -2.16 -14.16 12.27
N ILE A 69 -1.31 -13.22 11.90
CA ILE A 69 -0.59 -13.20 10.62
C ILE A 69 0.69 -14.02 10.76
N LYS A 70 0.87 -15.05 9.93
CA LYS A 70 2.07 -15.87 9.93
C LYS A 70 3.26 -15.07 9.41
N ARG A 71 4.30 -14.92 10.23
CA ARG A 71 5.57 -14.29 9.85
C ARG A 71 6.44 -15.28 9.08
N VAL A 72 6.97 -14.86 7.96
CA VAL A 72 8.01 -15.55 7.19
C VAL A 72 9.07 -14.54 6.76
N TYR A 73 10.29 -15.03 6.50
CA TYR A 73 11.41 -14.20 6.08
C TYR A 73 11.84 -14.59 4.67
N ILE A 74 11.99 -13.59 3.80
CA ILE A 74 12.47 -13.76 2.43
C ILE A 74 13.84 -13.08 2.32
N PRO A 75 14.87 -13.79 1.83
CA PRO A 75 16.18 -13.19 1.64
C PRO A 75 16.11 -12.08 0.59
N LYS A 76 16.83 -10.98 0.82
CA LYS A 76 17.10 -9.93 -0.14
C LYS A 76 18.44 -10.17 -0.83
N ASP A 77 18.65 -9.54 -1.98
CA ASP A 77 19.91 -9.67 -2.76
C ASP A 77 21.16 -9.20 -1.97
N ASN A 78 20.97 -8.32 -0.97
CA ASN A 78 22.05 -7.83 -0.09
C ASN A 78 22.29 -8.72 1.16
N GLY A 79 21.68 -9.90 1.25
CA GLY A 79 21.80 -10.82 2.38
C GLY A 79 20.90 -10.49 3.58
N GLU A 80 20.24 -9.34 3.62
CA GLU A 80 19.24 -9.05 4.64
C GLU A 80 17.97 -9.87 4.43
N GLN A 81 17.18 -10.02 5.49
CA GLN A 81 15.88 -10.67 5.40
C GLN A 81 14.74 -9.65 5.40
N ARG A 82 13.78 -9.85 4.48
CA ARG A 82 12.52 -9.07 4.46
C ARG A 82 11.47 -9.85 5.22
N PRO A 83 10.92 -9.31 6.32
CA PRO A 83 9.79 -9.92 7.00
C PRO A 83 8.53 -9.79 6.14
N LEU A 84 7.85 -10.90 5.90
CA LEU A 84 6.56 -10.96 5.20
C LEU A 84 5.50 -11.52 6.14
N GLY A 85 4.29 -10.98 6.08
CA GLY A 85 3.14 -11.47 6.82
C GLY A 85 2.17 -12.19 5.90
N ILE A 86 1.79 -13.43 6.24
CA ILE A 86 0.81 -14.21 5.48
C ILE A 86 -0.48 -14.29 6.31
N PRO A 87 -1.54 -13.51 5.99
CA PRO A 87 -2.85 -13.66 6.60
C PRO A 87 -3.49 -15.00 6.20
N THR A 88 -4.44 -15.48 6.98
CA THR A 88 -5.25 -16.65 6.58
C THR A 88 -5.99 -16.40 5.27
N VAL A 89 -6.43 -17.47 4.61
CA VAL A 89 -7.19 -17.35 3.34
C VAL A 89 -8.50 -16.59 3.56
N ILE A 90 -9.15 -16.82 4.69
CA ILE A 90 -10.39 -16.13 5.08
C ILE A 90 -10.11 -14.63 5.29
N ASP A 91 -9.04 -14.27 6.01
CA ASP A 91 -8.68 -12.86 6.20
C ASP A 91 -8.34 -12.19 4.87
N ARG A 92 -7.60 -12.88 3.98
CA ARG A 92 -7.33 -12.37 2.63
C ARG A 92 -8.60 -12.14 1.81
N PHE A 93 -9.58 -13.04 1.95
CA PHE A 93 -10.88 -12.89 1.30
C PHE A 93 -11.63 -11.64 1.79
N VAL A 94 -11.71 -11.43 3.10
CA VAL A 94 -12.36 -10.24 3.67
C VAL A 94 -11.60 -8.96 3.28
N GLN A 95 -10.26 -8.97 3.37
CA GLN A 95 -9.43 -7.85 2.92
C GLN A 95 -9.63 -7.55 1.42
N GLN A 96 -9.75 -8.60 0.59
CA GLN A 96 -9.98 -8.44 -0.84
C GLN A 96 -11.36 -7.84 -1.13
N ALA A 97 -12.40 -8.25 -0.41
CA ALA A 97 -13.74 -7.67 -0.53
C ALA A 97 -13.75 -6.16 -0.19
N VAL A 98 -13.06 -5.77 0.89
CA VAL A 98 -12.85 -4.36 1.25
C VAL A 98 -12.07 -3.64 0.18
N THR A 99 -10.94 -4.20 -0.27
CA THR A 99 -10.05 -3.60 -1.27
C THR A 99 -10.77 -3.30 -2.58
N LEU A 100 -11.63 -4.20 -3.05
CA LEU A 100 -12.38 -4.01 -4.30
C LEU A 100 -13.29 -2.78 -4.27
N VAL A 101 -13.98 -2.55 -3.17
CA VAL A 101 -14.87 -1.39 -3.01
C VAL A 101 -14.05 -0.11 -2.84
N LEU A 102 -13.07 -0.12 -1.94
CA LEU A 102 -12.24 1.06 -1.68
C LEU A 102 -11.44 1.48 -2.91
N SER A 103 -10.80 0.55 -3.63
CA SER A 103 -9.99 0.88 -4.80
C SER A 103 -10.79 1.64 -5.85
N ARG A 104 -12.04 1.25 -6.11
CA ARG A 104 -12.90 1.92 -7.09
C ARG A 104 -13.12 3.40 -6.76
N GLU A 105 -13.29 3.71 -5.49
CA GLU A 105 -13.56 5.07 -5.05
C GLU A 105 -12.26 5.89 -4.93
N TYR A 106 -11.21 5.29 -4.36
CA TYR A 106 -9.93 5.99 -4.21
C TYR A 106 -9.23 6.26 -5.54
N GLU A 107 -9.43 5.43 -6.59
CA GLU A 107 -8.91 5.70 -7.93
C GLU A 107 -9.38 7.05 -8.50
N LYS A 108 -10.55 7.54 -8.09
CA LYS A 108 -11.08 8.85 -8.51
C LYS A 108 -10.30 10.03 -7.91
N VAL A 109 -9.55 9.81 -6.84
CA VAL A 109 -8.84 10.88 -6.10
C VAL A 109 -7.33 10.71 -6.05
N PHE A 110 -6.81 9.55 -6.43
CA PHE A 110 -5.37 9.34 -6.56
C PHE A 110 -4.79 10.17 -7.69
N ARG A 111 -3.63 10.79 -7.46
CA ARG A 111 -2.97 11.67 -8.43
C ARG A 111 -2.24 10.89 -9.52
N ASP A 112 -2.09 11.54 -10.68
CA ASP A 112 -1.51 10.89 -11.87
C ASP A 112 -0.03 10.55 -11.71
N MET A 113 0.68 11.21 -10.81
CA MET A 113 2.07 10.90 -10.49
C MET A 113 2.26 9.56 -9.77
N SER A 114 1.21 8.95 -9.22
CA SER A 114 1.24 7.68 -8.50
C SER A 114 0.93 6.50 -9.42
N TYR A 115 1.83 5.52 -9.49
CA TYR A 115 1.74 4.37 -10.40
C TYR A 115 1.67 3.02 -9.68
N GLY A 116 2.37 2.85 -8.55
CA GLY A 116 2.44 1.58 -7.84
C GLY A 116 1.11 1.15 -7.21
N PHE A 117 0.79 -0.15 -7.30
CA PHE A 117 -0.39 -0.78 -6.69
C PHE A 117 -1.75 -0.23 -7.19
N ARG A 118 -1.78 0.32 -8.38
CA ARG A 118 -3.01 0.86 -8.99
C ARG A 118 -3.40 0.05 -10.23
N PRO A 119 -4.71 -0.13 -10.48
CA PRO A 119 -5.17 -0.81 -11.68
C PRO A 119 -4.74 -0.05 -12.95
N ASN A 120 -4.38 -0.80 -13.99
CA ASN A 120 -3.97 -0.28 -15.31
C ASN A 120 -2.73 0.66 -15.27
N ARG A 121 -1.92 0.59 -14.20
CA ARG A 121 -0.65 1.32 -14.08
C ARG A 121 0.47 0.34 -13.76
N ASP A 122 1.61 0.57 -14.37
CA ASP A 122 2.79 -0.27 -14.19
C ASP A 122 4.07 0.58 -14.00
N CYS A 123 5.16 -0.10 -13.72
CA CYS A 123 6.44 0.55 -13.50
C CYS A 123 7.00 1.17 -14.79
N ARG A 124 6.73 0.56 -15.96
CA ARG A 124 7.19 1.09 -17.26
C ARG A 124 6.54 2.44 -17.56
N MET A 125 5.27 2.61 -17.17
CA MET A 125 4.59 3.91 -17.27
C MET A 125 5.24 4.96 -16.36
N ALA A 126 5.62 4.59 -15.13
CA ALA A 126 6.32 5.47 -14.21
C ALA A 126 7.68 5.92 -14.78
N VAL A 127 8.49 4.98 -15.29
CA VAL A 127 9.79 5.27 -15.93
C VAL A 127 9.60 6.18 -17.15
N ARG A 128 8.63 5.89 -18.00
CA ARG A 128 8.35 6.74 -19.18
C ARG A 128 8.02 8.17 -18.76
N LYS A 129 7.21 8.34 -17.73
CA LYS A 129 6.86 9.67 -17.20
C LYS A 129 8.06 10.40 -16.61
N ALA A 130 8.93 9.70 -15.89
CA ALA A 130 10.19 10.25 -15.41
C ALA A 130 11.07 10.75 -16.57
N MET A 131 11.20 9.96 -17.65
CA MET A 131 11.95 10.36 -18.84
C MET A 131 11.35 11.59 -19.55
N GLU A 132 10.03 11.72 -19.59
CA GLU A 132 9.36 12.91 -20.11
C GLU A 132 9.78 14.17 -19.33
N HIS A 133 9.77 14.10 -18.00
CA HIS A 133 10.20 15.22 -17.16
C HIS A 133 11.67 15.61 -17.41
N ILE A 134 12.55 14.62 -17.60
CA ILE A 134 13.96 14.86 -17.92
C ILE A 134 14.10 15.54 -19.29
N LYS A 135 13.39 15.07 -20.32
CA LYS A 135 13.39 15.69 -21.66
C LYS A 135 12.88 17.13 -21.63
N ASP A 136 11.94 17.45 -20.75
CA ASP A 136 11.43 18.81 -20.51
C ASP A 136 12.43 19.72 -19.76
N GLY A 137 13.66 19.25 -19.50
CA GLY A 137 14.74 20.02 -18.87
C GLY A 137 14.78 19.96 -17.35
N TYR A 138 14.00 19.06 -16.72
CA TYR A 138 14.04 18.83 -15.27
C TYR A 138 15.10 17.79 -14.93
N VAL A 139 16.37 18.15 -15.12
CA VAL A 139 17.52 17.24 -15.06
C VAL A 139 18.06 17.00 -13.62
N TRP A 140 17.55 17.67 -12.62
CA TRP A 140 17.88 17.41 -11.23
C TRP A 140 16.79 16.57 -10.58
N VAL A 141 17.17 15.45 -10.01
CA VAL A 141 16.26 14.46 -9.43
C VAL A 141 16.52 14.36 -7.92
N VAL A 142 15.47 14.45 -7.14
CA VAL A 142 15.44 14.02 -5.73
C VAL A 142 14.88 12.62 -5.72
N ASP A 143 15.72 11.64 -5.43
CA ASP A 143 15.35 10.25 -5.20
C ASP A 143 15.10 10.07 -3.69
N LEU A 144 13.84 9.83 -3.31
CA LEU A 144 13.40 9.79 -1.93
C LEU A 144 13.03 8.36 -1.53
N ASP A 145 13.72 7.86 -0.51
CA ASP A 145 13.46 6.57 0.13
C ASP A 145 12.84 6.75 1.52
N LEU A 146 11.79 5.99 1.83
CA LEU A 146 11.14 5.98 3.14
C LEU A 146 11.69 4.84 4.02
N ARG A 147 12.10 5.18 5.24
CA ARG A 147 12.66 4.18 6.17
C ARG A 147 11.60 3.21 6.63
N LYS A 148 11.70 1.93 6.20
CA LYS A 148 10.80 0.83 6.60
C LYS A 148 9.32 1.25 6.55
N PHE A 149 8.89 1.79 5.40
CA PHE A 149 7.58 2.42 5.25
C PHE A 149 6.44 1.58 5.84
N PHE A 150 6.26 0.34 5.37
CA PHE A 150 5.16 -0.52 5.83
C PHE A 150 5.20 -0.81 7.34
N ASP A 151 6.40 -0.84 7.95
CA ASP A 151 6.56 -1.13 9.38
C ASP A 151 6.31 0.11 10.26
N THR A 152 6.25 1.32 9.67
CA THR A 152 6.20 2.58 10.42
C THR A 152 4.91 3.38 10.21
N VAL A 153 3.96 2.90 9.42
CA VAL A 153 2.67 3.56 9.21
C VAL A 153 1.95 3.77 10.55
N ASN A 154 1.63 5.03 10.86
CA ASN A 154 0.88 5.37 12.06
C ASN A 154 -0.61 5.05 11.86
N HIS A 155 -1.16 4.14 12.68
CA HIS A 155 -2.55 3.70 12.57
C HIS A 155 -3.54 4.84 12.76
N SER A 156 -3.32 5.72 13.76
CA SER A 156 -4.24 6.84 14.04
C SER A 156 -4.30 7.81 12.88
N LYS A 157 -3.13 8.14 12.26
CA LYS A 157 -3.07 9.01 11.08
C LYS A 157 -3.79 8.37 9.88
N LEU A 158 -3.55 7.10 9.62
CA LEU A 158 -4.19 6.39 8.51
C LEU A 158 -5.72 6.29 8.71
N ILE A 159 -6.18 5.94 9.92
CA ILE A 159 -7.61 5.85 10.25
C ILE A 159 -8.27 7.23 10.16
N GLN A 160 -7.59 8.30 10.60
CA GLN A 160 -8.08 9.67 10.41
C GLN A 160 -8.37 9.95 8.93
N LEU A 161 -7.40 9.71 8.04
CA LEU A 161 -7.53 9.97 6.60
C LEU A 161 -8.65 9.13 5.96
N LEU A 162 -8.78 7.86 6.37
CA LEU A 162 -9.87 7.01 5.91
C LEU A 162 -11.23 7.56 6.38
N SER A 163 -11.35 8.00 7.64
CA SER A 163 -12.60 8.51 8.22
C SER A 163 -13.04 9.86 7.65
N GLU A 164 -12.13 10.63 7.07
CA GLU A 164 -12.49 11.86 6.34
C GLU A 164 -13.39 11.57 5.15
N ARG A 165 -13.19 10.42 4.48
CA ARG A 165 -13.90 10.03 3.27
C ARG A 165 -14.92 8.91 3.48
N ILE A 166 -14.65 7.93 4.35
CA ILE A 166 -15.52 6.78 4.61
C ILE A 166 -16.39 7.10 5.82
N LYS A 167 -17.71 7.19 5.60
CA LYS A 167 -18.67 7.56 6.65
C LYS A 167 -19.20 6.35 7.43
N ASP A 168 -19.14 5.14 6.85
CA ASP A 168 -19.53 3.93 7.56
C ASP A 168 -18.46 3.51 8.58
N GLY A 169 -18.70 3.80 9.85
CA GLY A 169 -17.79 3.46 10.96
C GLY A 169 -17.51 1.97 11.11
N ARG A 170 -18.41 1.09 10.60
CA ARG A 170 -18.22 -0.36 10.62
C ARG A 170 -17.08 -0.76 9.66
N VAL A 171 -16.97 -0.09 8.51
CA VAL A 171 -15.87 -0.29 7.56
C VAL A 171 -14.55 0.17 8.15
N ILE A 172 -14.53 1.34 8.79
CA ILE A 172 -13.35 1.87 9.51
C ILE A 172 -12.91 0.90 10.62
N SER A 173 -13.86 0.40 11.41
CA SER A 173 -13.60 -0.58 12.47
C SER A 173 -12.99 -1.88 11.89
N LEU A 174 -13.50 -2.37 10.77
CA LEU A 174 -12.99 -3.57 10.11
C LEU A 174 -11.54 -3.36 9.61
N ILE A 175 -11.25 -2.22 8.99
CA ILE A 175 -9.88 -1.89 8.55
C ILE A 175 -8.95 -1.79 9.77
N HIS A 176 -9.39 -1.15 10.85
CA HIS A 176 -8.60 -1.04 12.07
C HIS A 176 -8.28 -2.41 12.68
N LYS A 177 -9.22 -3.36 12.63
CA LYS A 177 -8.96 -4.75 13.08
C LYS A 177 -7.85 -5.41 12.25
N PHE A 178 -7.80 -5.21 10.92
CA PHE A 178 -6.69 -5.72 10.10
C PHE A 178 -5.35 -5.10 10.47
N LEU A 179 -5.30 -3.80 10.73
CA LEU A 179 -4.08 -3.11 11.13
C LEU A 179 -3.56 -3.63 12.48
N ARG A 180 -4.46 -3.99 13.39
CA ARG A 180 -4.15 -4.51 14.74
C ARG A 180 -3.98 -6.02 14.81
N ALA A 181 -4.09 -6.74 13.71
CA ALA A 181 -3.92 -8.18 13.69
C ALA A 181 -2.57 -8.58 14.33
N GLN A 182 -2.60 -9.61 15.18
CA GLN A 182 -1.41 -10.12 15.85
C GLN A 182 -0.48 -10.79 14.83
N ILE A 183 0.81 -10.84 15.13
CA ILE A 183 1.79 -11.55 14.32
C ILE A 183 2.15 -12.85 15.06
N SER A 184 2.12 -13.93 14.31
CA SER A 184 2.61 -15.24 14.78
C SER A 184 3.97 -15.52 14.16
N GLU A 185 4.97 -15.71 14.99
CA GLU A 185 6.34 -16.04 14.60
C GLU A 185 6.74 -17.33 15.35
N ASP A 186 7.19 -18.35 14.62
CA ASP A 186 7.55 -19.67 15.16
C ASP A 186 6.50 -20.26 16.10
N GLY A 187 5.22 -20.11 15.74
CA GLY A 187 4.08 -20.60 16.52
C GLY A 187 3.72 -19.75 17.74
N LYS A 188 4.48 -18.72 18.06
CA LYS A 188 4.18 -17.80 19.17
C LYS A 188 3.41 -16.57 18.66
N VAL A 189 2.24 -16.32 19.25
CA VAL A 189 1.40 -15.16 18.90
C VAL A 189 1.80 -13.97 19.78
N GLY A 190 2.20 -12.87 19.11
CA GLY A 190 2.59 -11.63 19.77
C GLY A 190 1.40 -10.79 20.26
N LYS A 191 1.70 -9.60 20.79
CA LYS A 191 0.68 -8.60 21.14
C LYS A 191 0.02 -8.02 19.87
N PRO A 192 -1.19 -7.42 19.99
CA PRO A 192 -1.81 -6.69 18.90
C PRO A 192 -0.87 -5.63 18.32
N ASN A 193 -0.81 -5.55 16.98
CA ASN A 193 0.02 -4.59 16.31
C ASN A 193 -0.45 -3.15 16.58
N THR A 194 0.45 -2.23 16.86
CA THR A 194 0.13 -0.82 17.17
C THR A 194 0.67 0.16 16.13
N ILE A 195 1.53 -0.31 15.24
CA ILE A 195 2.17 0.50 14.20
C ILE A 195 2.46 -0.37 12.97
N GLY A 196 2.44 0.22 11.81
CA GLY A 196 2.74 -0.46 10.54
C GLY A 196 1.53 -1.18 9.94
N THR A 197 1.68 -1.58 8.69
CA THR A 197 0.75 -2.45 7.98
C THR A 197 1.49 -3.73 7.59
N PRO A 198 0.90 -4.91 7.77
CA PRO A 198 1.57 -6.16 7.44
C PRO A 198 2.02 -6.20 5.97
N GLN A 199 3.32 -6.37 5.71
CA GLN A 199 3.81 -6.64 4.36
C GLN A 199 3.29 -8.01 3.92
N GLY A 200 2.45 -8.02 2.85
CA GLY A 200 1.76 -9.23 2.37
C GLY A 200 0.25 -9.25 2.64
N GLY A 201 -0.28 -8.31 3.42
CA GLY A 201 -1.72 -8.10 3.53
C GLY A 201 -2.29 -7.55 2.21
N VAL A 202 -3.43 -8.08 1.77
CA VAL A 202 -4.08 -7.70 0.50
C VAL A 202 -4.48 -6.22 0.47
N ILE A 203 -4.89 -5.67 1.60
CA ILE A 203 -5.32 -4.27 1.72
C ILE A 203 -4.13 -3.30 1.89
N SER A 204 -2.97 -3.77 2.35
CA SER A 204 -1.82 -2.90 2.71
C SER A 204 -1.34 -2.00 1.57
N PRO A 205 -1.25 -2.45 0.31
CA PRO A 205 -0.87 -1.59 -0.82
C PRO A 205 -1.82 -0.42 -1.06
N LEU A 206 -3.13 -0.65 -0.94
CA LEU A 206 -4.13 0.41 -1.06
C LEU A 206 -4.02 1.42 0.08
N LEU A 207 -3.88 0.95 1.32
CA LEU A 207 -3.72 1.81 2.50
C LEU A 207 -2.44 2.66 2.42
N ALA A 208 -1.36 2.11 1.85
CA ALA A 208 -0.14 2.84 1.55
C ALA A 208 -0.42 4.01 0.58
N ASN A 209 -1.14 3.76 -0.50
CA ASN A 209 -1.51 4.79 -1.45
C ASN A 209 -2.44 5.84 -0.84
N VAL A 210 -3.38 5.46 0.03
CA VAL A 210 -4.25 6.41 0.75
C VAL A 210 -3.42 7.38 1.59
N LEU A 211 -2.44 6.87 2.36
CA LEU A 211 -1.58 7.71 3.20
C LEU A 211 -0.70 8.63 2.35
N LEU A 212 -0.05 8.11 1.31
CA LEU A 212 0.89 8.87 0.48
C LEU A 212 0.18 9.83 -0.49
N ASN A 213 -1.10 9.64 -0.78
CA ASN A 213 -1.88 10.57 -1.61
C ASN A 213 -1.97 11.97 -0.98
N GLU A 214 -1.84 12.11 0.32
CA GLU A 214 -1.73 13.42 0.98
C GLU A 214 -0.49 14.20 0.49
N LEU A 215 0.63 13.49 0.33
CA LEU A 215 1.83 14.09 -0.26
C LEU A 215 1.61 14.40 -1.75
N ASP A 216 1.05 13.44 -2.50
CA ASP A 216 0.84 13.58 -3.94
C ASP A 216 0.00 14.81 -4.27
N GLN A 217 -1.09 15.05 -3.52
CA GLN A 217 -1.92 16.25 -3.65
C GLN A 217 -1.12 17.53 -3.42
N LYS A 218 -0.30 17.58 -2.36
CA LYS A 218 0.49 18.76 -2.04
C LYS A 218 1.63 19.01 -3.03
N VAL A 219 2.18 17.96 -3.61
CA VAL A 219 3.16 18.04 -4.70
C VAL A 219 2.51 18.64 -5.95
N GLU A 220 1.32 18.17 -6.31
CA GLU A 220 0.55 18.70 -7.44
C GLU A 220 0.13 20.15 -7.21
N ASP A 221 -0.42 20.49 -6.02
CA ASP A 221 -0.80 21.87 -5.64
C ASP A 221 0.38 22.87 -5.81
N LYS A 222 1.62 22.40 -5.64
CA LYS A 222 2.83 23.19 -5.80
C LYS A 222 3.41 23.19 -7.22
N GLY A 223 2.80 22.47 -8.15
CA GLY A 223 3.30 22.32 -9.51
C GLY A 223 4.66 21.59 -9.59
N ILE A 224 5.01 20.80 -8.59
CA ILE A 224 6.25 20.01 -8.58
C ILE A 224 6.07 18.79 -9.49
N ARG A 225 7.00 18.60 -10.43
CA ARG A 225 7.05 17.40 -11.27
C ARG A 225 7.53 16.22 -10.43
N ALA A 226 6.77 15.14 -10.41
CA ALA A 226 7.12 13.97 -9.62
C ALA A 226 6.56 12.68 -10.23
N VAL A 227 7.15 11.56 -9.83
CA VAL A 227 6.70 10.20 -10.14
C VAL A 227 6.84 9.38 -8.87
N ARG A 228 5.79 8.66 -8.50
CA ARG A 228 5.80 7.76 -7.35
C ARG A 228 5.40 6.35 -7.75
N TYR A 229 6.17 5.36 -7.31
CA TYR A 229 5.85 3.95 -7.44
C TYR A 229 5.85 3.31 -6.06
N ALA A 230 4.67 3.08 -5.49
CA ALA A 230 4.49 2.64 -4.11
C ALA A 230 5.09 3.65 -3.10
N ASP A 231 6.09 3.24 -2.32
CA ASP A 231 6.83 4.06 -1.36
C ASP A 231 8.05 4.78 -1.96
N ASP A 232 8.47 4.43 -3.17
CA ASP A 232 9.57 5.10 -3.88
C ASP A 232 9.04 6.34 -4.62
N ALA A 233 9.65 7.50 -4.42
CA ALA A 233 9.22 8.75 -5.04
C ALA A 233 10.40 9.56 -5.60
N MET A 234 10.23 10.02 -6.83
CA MET A 234 11.19 10.91 -7.51
C MET A 234 10.56 12.26 -7.75
N PHE A 235 11.30 13.33 -7.43
CA PHE A 235 10.88 14.71 -7.69
C PHE A 235 11.90 15.36 -8.61
N PHE A 236 11.41 16.13 -9.58
CA PHE A 236 12.21 16.66 -10.68
C PHE A 236 12.30 18.17 -10.60
N ALA A 237 13.52 18.73 -10.83
CA ALA A 237 13.78 20.16 -10.80
C ALA A 237 14.72 20.58 -11.93
N ARG A 238 14.70 21.87 -12.29
CA ARG A 238 15.59 22.44 -13.32
C ARG A 238 16.95 22.86 -12.77
N SER A 239 17.11 22.99 -11.45
CA SER A 239 18.38 23.38 -10.82
C SER A 239 18.61 22.66 -9.50
N ARG A 240 19.89 22.53 -9.10
CA ARG A 240 20.30 21.93 -7.83
C ARG A 240 19.64 22.63 -6.63
N LYS A 241 19.60 23.95 -6.64
CA LYS A 241 18.98 24.76 -5.57
C LYS A 241 17.47 24.48 -5.46
N ALA A 242 16.77 24.30 -6.57
CA ALA A 242 15.35 23.93 -6.57
C ALA A 242 15.14 22.51 -6.04
N ALA A 243 15.96 21.53 -6.45
CA ALA A 243 15.91 20.17 -5.94
C ALA A 243 16.14 20.10 -4.42
N GLN A 244 17.12 20.84 -3.90
CA GLN A 244 17.38 20.93 -2.45
C GLN A 244 16.19 21.52 -1.67
N ARG A 245 15.53 22.54 -2.22
CA ARG A 245 14.31 23.10 -1.60
C ARG A 245 13.15 22.12 -1.62
N ILE A 246 12.99 21.36 -2.71
CA ILE A 246 11.97 20.30 -2.80
C ILE A 246 12.27 19.24 -1.75
N LEU A 247 13.49 18.74 -1.66
CA LEU A 247 13.89 17.72 -0.68
C LEU A 247 13.58 18.19 0.75
N ALA A 248 13.99 19.39 1.11
CA ALA A 248 13.75 19.94 2.46
C ALA A 248 12.24 20.02 2.78
N TRP A 249 11.43 20.50 1.81
CA TRP A 249 9.99 20.63 2.00
C TRP A 249 9.30 19.27 2.08
N VAL A 250 9.62 18.34 1.17
CA VAL A 250 9.04 17.00 1.15
C VAL A 250 9.37 16.24 2.42
N SER A 251 10.64 16.27 2.86
CA SER A 251 11.07 15.61 4.10
C SER A 251 10.30 16.13 5.30
N ASN A 252 10.20 17.46 5.43
CA ASN A 252 9.44 18.09 6.53
C ASN A 252 7.94 17.72 6.48
N PHE A 253 7.34 17.64 5.28
CA PHE A 253 5.94 17.23 5.13
C PHE A 253 5.74 15.78 5.57
N ILE A 254 6.57 14.86 5.09
CA ILE A 254 6.54 13.44 5.42
C ILE A 254 6.67 13.24 6.93
N GLU A 255 7.63 13.87 7.56
CA GLU A 255 7.91 13.68 8.98
C GLU A 255 6.84 14.30 9.87
N LYS A 256 6.38 15.53 9.57
CA LYS A 256 5.43 16.25 10.42
C LYS A 256 3.97 15.96 10.13
N LYS A 257 3.61 15.64 8.89
CA LYS A 257 2.20 15.46 8.48
C LYS A 257 1.81 14.00 8.32
N LEU A 258 2.71 13.16 7.79
CA LEU A 258 2.44 11.73 7.61
C LEU A 258 2.98 10.87 8.76
N ILE A 259 3.80 11.45 9.65
CA ILE A 259 4.42 10.75 10.79
C ILE A 259 5.26 9.56 10.30
N LEU A 260 5.93 9.72 9.15
CA LEU A 260 6.85 8.77 8.57
C LEU A 260 8.29 9.29 8.69
N LYS A 261 9.27 8.43 8.43
CA LYS A 261 10.69 8.80 8.46
C LYS A 261 11.33 8.69 7.09
N VAL A 262 12.03 9.73 6.68
CA VAL A 262 12.87 9.71 5.49
C VAL A 262 14.16 8.95 5.79
N ASN A 263 14.59 8.08 4.87
CA ASN A 263 15.88 7.42 4.94
C ASN A 263 16.97 8.35 4.43
N GLN A 264 17.65 9.04 5.35
CA GLN A 264 18.68 10.05 5.04
C GLN A 264 19.89 9.45 4.28
N GLU A 265 20.19 8.18 4.50
CA GLU A 265 21.36 7.53 3.87
C GLU A 265 21.10 7.16 2.41
N LYS A 266 19.86 6.82 2.06
CA LYS A 266 19.46 6.43 0.72
C LYS A 266 18.88 7.58 -0.10
N THR A 267 18.30 8.59 0.55
CA THR A 267 17.74 9.75 -0.15
C THR A 267 18.84 10.60 -0.74
N LYS A 268 18.77 10.83 -2.06
CA LYS A 268 19.83 11.53 -2.81
C LYS A 268 19.26 12.63 -3.70
N THR A 269 20.10 13.64 -3.97
CA THR A 269 19.84 14.64 -5.01
C THR A 269 20.90 14.47 -6.11
N LEU A 270 20.46 14.06 -7.30
CA LEU A 270 21.32 13.65 -8.39
C LEU A 270 21.03 14.52 -9.64
N ARG A 271 22.02 14.66 -10.53
CA ARG A 271 21.82 15.25 -11.85
C ARG A 271 21.86 14.14 -12.91
N VAL A 272 20.84 14.04 -13.74
CA VAL A 272 20.81 13.08 -14.85
C VAL A 272 21.95 13.40 -15.82
N GLY A 273 22.68 12.37 -16.24
CA GLY A 273 23.90 12.50 -17.06
C GLY A 273 25.18 12.64 -16.24
N SER A 274 25.15 12.63 -14.89
CA SER A 274 26.32 12.38 -14.06
C SER A 274 26.67 10.88 -14.06
N PRO A 275 27.95 10.50 -13.83
CA PRO A 275 28.36 9.08 -13.75
C PRO A 275 27.63 8.27 -12.66
N GLU A 276 27.01 8.96 -11.70
CA GLU A 276 26.28 8.38 -10.58
C GLU A 276 24.83 7.99 -10.90
N VAL A 277 24.32 8.38 -12.09
CA VAL A 277 22.96 8.05 -12.55
C VAL A 277 23.09 7.24 -13.86
N GLN A 278 23.18 5.95 -13.73
CA GLN A 278 22.95 5.06 -14.87
C GLN A 278 21.44 4.82 -15.00
N PHE A 279 20.89 4.86 -16.22
CA PHE A 279 19.47 4.56 -16.47
C PHE A 279 19.06 3.16 -15.99
N ASN A 280 20.02 2.24 -15.86
CA ASN A 280 19.85 0.93 -15.27
C ASN A 280 19.50 0.96 -13.76
N ASP A 281 19.77 2.06 -13.05
CA ASP A 281 19.38 2.21 -11.64
C ASP A 281 17.87 2.49 -11.48
N MET A 282 17.17 2.83 -12.57
CA MET A 282 15.71 2.95 -12.61
C MET A 282 15.00 1.62 -12.93
N GLU A 283 15.69 0.64 -13.54
CA GLU A 283 15.17 -0.72 -13.77
C GLU A 283 15.00 -1.56 -12.49
N PRO A 284 15.80 -1.44 -11.42
CA PRO A 284 15.59 -2.17 -10.18
C PRO A 284 14.26 -1.86 -9.50
N LEU A 285 13.68 -0.68 -9.72
CA LEU A 285 12.31 -0.36 -9.27
C LEU A 285 11.28 -1.32 -9.88
N CYS A 286 11.52 -1.82 -11.09
CA CYS A 286 10.64 -2.75 -11.81
C CYS A 286 10.96 -4.22 -11.52
N SER A 287 12.24 -4.60 -11.41
CA SER A 287 12.65 -6.02 -11.43
C SER A 287 12.41 -6.75 -10.11
N GLN A 288 12.44 -6.06 -8.97
CA GLN A 288 12.31 -6.69 -7.65
C GLN A 288 10.87 -6.89 -7.19
N ARG A 289 9.89 -6.16 -7.74
CA ARG A 289 8.49 -6.19 -7.27
C ARG A 289 7.53 -6.93 -8.18
N ASP A 290 7.80 -7.06 -9.48
CA ASP A 290 6.96 -7.90 -10.37
C ASP A 290 7.09 -9.40 -10.07
N ARG A 291 8.17 -9.85 -9.43
CA ARG A 291 8.31 -11.23 -8.95
C ARG A 291 7.47 -11.54 -7.70
N GLY A 292 7.10 -10.53 -6.92
CA GLY A 292 6.26 -10.68 -5.72
C GLY A 292 4.76 -10.73 -5.98
N SER A 293 4.29 -10.36 -7.17
CA SER A 293 2.87 -10.43 -7.55
C SER A 293 2.48 -11.72 -8.28
N LYS A 294 3.43 -12.64 -8.44
CA LYS A 294 3.21 -13.98 -9.05
C LYS A 294 3.35 -15.13 -8.05
N MET A 295 3.40 -14.85 -6.74
CA MET A 295 3.33 -15.90 -5.72
C MET A 295 2.05 -15.79 -4.91
#